data_292ebe6bf5281cad603edf08137e077f
#
_entry.id   292ebe6bf5281cad603edf08137e077f
#
_cell.length_a   1.000
_cell.length_b   1.000
_cell.length_c   1.000
_cell.angle_alpha   90.00
_cell.angle_beta   90.00
_cell.angle_gamma   90.00
#
_symmetry.space_group_name_H-M   'P 1'
#
loop_
_entity.id
_entity.type
_entity.pdbx_description
1 polymer ?
#
loop_
_entity_poly.entity_id
_entity_poly.type
_entity_poly.pdbx_seq_one_letter_code
_entity_poly.pdbx_strand_id
1 'polypeptide(L)'
;MIKDESKFWRQFKEDTPKISWTRIENSVSLGTPDLLGYNNNGYFFTVELKVSKSNKVRLSPHQIAFHVRHPMSTFILVKDVKKSRLCMYVGRQVKDLVACGLSLEPVACGLVDCRLWLESLGSDEVIESA
;
A
#
# COMPACT_ATOMS: atom_id res chain seq x y z
N MET A 1 1.97 9.05 -11.46
CA MET A 1 0.75 8.90 -10.63
C MET A 1 -0.40 9.63 -11.31
N ILE A 2 -1.52 8.97 -11.54
CA ILE A 2 -2.67 9.57 -12.19
C ILE A 2 -3.41 10.51 -11.22
N LYS A 3 -4.34 11.32 -11.76
CA LYS A 3 -5.00 12.41 -11.01
C LYS A 3 -5.67 11.95 -9.72
N ASP A 4 -6.47 10.86 -9.77
CA ASP A 4 -7.17 10.35 -8.59
C ASP A 4 -6.20 9.84 -7.54
N GLU A 5 -5.12 9.19 -7.96
CA GLU A 5 -4.07 8.69 -7.06
C GLU A 5 -3.26 9.83 -6.45
N SER A 6 -3.04 10.91 -7.20
CA SER A 6 -2.35 12.10 -6.68
C SER A 6 -3.18 12.79 -5.60
N LYS A 7 -4.49 12.87 -5.78
CA LYS A 7 -5.40 13.42 -4.78
C LYS A 7 -5.45 12.54 -3.53
N PHE A 8 -5.53 11.23 -3.72
CA PHE A 8 -5.48 10.25 -2.65
C PHE A 8 -4.17 10.37 -1.86
N TRP A 9 -3.04 10.48 -2.55
CA TRP A 9 -1.73 10.63 -1.95
C TRP A 9 -1.65 11.85 -1.03
N ARG A 10 -2.10 13.00 -1.50
CA ARG A 10 -2.04 14.23 -0.69
C ARG A 10 -2.83 14.08 0.61
N GLN A 11 -4.01 13.48 0.55
CA GLN A 11 -4.82 13.25 1.73
C GLN A 11 -4.17 12.23 2.67
N PHE A 12 -3.69 11.13 2.13
CA PHE A 12 -3.06 10.08 2.93
C PHE A 12 -1.80 10.56 3.65
N LYS A 13 -1.01 11.39 2.98
CA LYS A 13 0.18 12.01 3.58
C LYS A 13 -0.20 12.84 4.81
N GLU A 14 -1.24 13.65 4.71
CA GLU A 14 -1.71 14.45 5.84
C GLU A 14 -2.23 13.57 6.99
N ASP A 15 -2.87 12.47 6.64
CA ASP A 15 -3.47 11.55 7.61
C ASP A 15 -2.45 10.64 8.30
N THR A 16 -1.20 10.64 7.86
CA THR A 16 -0.13 9.80 8.41
C THR A 16 1.10 10.62 8.80
N PRO A 17 0.95 11.57 9.76
CA PRO A 17 2.03 12.51 10.10
C PRO A 17 3.25 11.85 10.76
N LYS A 18 3.11 10.65 11.31
CA LYS A 18 4.23 9.93 11.96
C LYS A 18 5.09 9.14 10.98
N ILE A 19 4.72 9.12 9.70
CA ILE A 19 5.47 8.41 8.67
C ILE A 19 6.18 9.42 7.79
N SER A 20 7.48 9.21 7.59
CA SER A 20 8.27 9.99 6.64
C SER A 20 8.11 9.37 5.26
N TRP A 21 7.55 10.12 4.33
CA TRP A 21 7.27 9.64 2.99
C TRP A 21 8.26 10.19 1.97
N THR A 22 8.70 9.34 1.06
CA THR A 22 9.44 9.71 -0.14
C THR A 22 8.64 9.23 -1.34
N ARG A 23 8.25 10.15 -2.19
CA ARG A 23 7.57 9.81 -3.44
C ARG A 23 8.61 9.32 -4.44
N ILE A 24 8.39 8.11 -4.97
CA ILE A 24 9.30 7.52 -5.95
C ILE A 24 8.83 7.92 -7.34
N GLU A 25 9.61 8.77 -8.01
CA GLU A 25 9.34 9.17 -9.37
C GLU A 25 10.42 8.60 -10.27
N ASN A 26 10.09 7.51 -10.95
CA ASN A 26 11.06 6.85 -11.82
C ASN A 26 10.38 6.39 -13.10
N SER A 27 10.62 7.12 -14.18
CA SER A 27 10.10 6.78 -15.51
C SER A 27 10.82 5.60 -16.16
N VAL A 28 11.96 5.19 -15.62
CA VAL A 28 12.81 4.12 -16.19
C VAL A 28 12.50 2.77 -15.53
N SER A 29 12.29 2.75 -14.23
CA SER A 29 12.07 1.52 -13.48
C SER A 29 10.57 1.19 -13.42
N LEU A 30 10.12 0.36 -14.34
CA LEU A 30 8.72 -0.05 -14.40
C LEU A 30 8.35 -0.93 -13.22
N GLY A 31 7.17 -0.69 -12.66
CA GLY A 31 6.63 -1.50 -11.57
C GLY A 31 7.09 -1.10 -10.17
N THR A 32 8.00 -0.13 -10.05
CA THR A 32 8.41 0.39 -8.75
C THR A 32 7.21 1.05 -8.05
N PRO A 33 6.97 0.78 -6.75
CA PRO A 33 5.86 1.39 -6.02
C PRO A 33 5.95 2.91 -5.97
N ASP A 34 4.82 3.56 -5.73
CA ASP A 34 4.71 5.01 -5.72
C ASP A 34 5.47 5.67 -4.56
N LEU A 35 5.50 5.01 -3.40
CA LEU A 35 5.97 5.62 -2.17
C LEU A 35 6.95 4.72 -1.42
N LEU A 36 7.95 5.36 -0.82
CA LEU A 36 8.80 4.75 0.20
C LEU A 36 8.43 5.39 1.54
N GLY A 37 8.05 4.58 2.50
CA GLY A 37 7.74 5.03 3.86
C GLY A 37 8.82 4.65 4.85
N TYR A 38 8.96 5.46 5.88
CA TYR A 38 9.88 5.22 6.98
C TYR A 38 9.18 5.62 8.28
N ASN A 39 9.01 4.69 9.20
CA ASN A 39 8.27 4.96 10.42
C ASN A 39 9.19 5.25 11.61
N ASN A 40 8.59 5.54 12.77
CA ASN A 40 9.34 5.88 13.98
C ASN A 40 10.14 4.69 14.56
N ASN A 41 9.89 3.48 14.09
CA ASN A 41 10.66 2.29 14.48
C ASN A 41 11.90 2.08 13.60
N GLY A 42 12.18 2.99 12.68
CA GLY A 42 13.30 2.87 11.76
C GLY A 42 13.09 1.82 10.68
N TYR A 43 11.85 1.55 10.32
CA TYR A 43 11.50 0.50 9.38
C TYR A 43 11.06 1.11 8.04
N PHE A 44 11.69 0.63 6.95
CA PHE A 44 11.32 1.01 5.59
C PHE A 44 10.28 0.06 5.01
N PHE A 45 9.38 0.62 4.23
CA PHE A 45 8.38 -0.15 3.49
C PHE A 45 7.97 0.64 2.25
N THR A 46 7.34 -0.03 1.30
CA THR A 46 6.83 0.63 0.10
C THR A 46 5.32 0.53 0.05
N VAL A 47 4.69 1.51 -0.60
CA VAL A 47 3.24 1.53 -0.81
C VAL A 47 2.95 1.87 -2.26
N GLU A 48 2.15 1.00 -2.89
CA GLU A 48 1.55 1.25 -4.19
C GLU A 48 0.15 1.79 -3.96
N LEU A 49 -0.17 2.94 -4.51
CA LEU A 49 -1.49 3.56 -4.37
C LEU A 49 -2.39 3.20 -5.55
N LYS A 50 -3.60 2.78 -5.25
CA LYS A 50 -4.62 2.50 -6.26
C LYS A 50 -5.96 3.11 -5.83
N VAL A 51 -6.70 3.59 -6.82
CA VAL A 51 -8.10 4.03 -6.63
C VAL A 51 -8.97 3.13 -7.48
N SER A 52 -9.96 2.49 -6.87
CA SER A 52 -10.88 1.60 -7.57
C SER A 52 -12.32 2.11 -7.42
N LYS A 53 -13.01 2.21 -8.55
CA LYS A 53 -14.43 2.58 -8.62
C LYS A 53 -15.33 1.36 -8.82
N SER A 54 -14.72 0.18 -8.86
CA SER A 54 -15.41 -1.10 -9.01
C SER A 54 -14.81 -2.10 -8.03
N ASN A 55 -15.04 -3.39 -8.24
CA ASN A 55 -14.37 -4.42 -7.44
C ASN A 55 -12.94 -4.72 -7.91
N LYS A 56 -12.58 -4.33 -9.12
CA LYS A 56 -11.29 -4.68 -9.72
C LYS A 56 -10.17 -3.77 -9.23
N VAL A 57 -9.01 -4.38 -8.99
CA VAL A 57 -7.75 -3.66 -8.72
C VAL A 57 -6.80 -3.97 -9.87
N ARG A 58 -6.42 -2.93 -10.61
CA ARG A 58 -5.60 -3.08 -11.81
C ARG A 58 -4.14 -2.77 -11.51
N LEU A 59 -3.32 -3.78 -11.72
CA LEU A 59 -1.86 -3.66 -11.58
C LEU A 59 -1.23 -4.10 -12.91
N SER A 60 -0.21 -3.36 -13.34
CA SER A 60 0.54 -3.75 -14.54
C SER A 60 1.33 -5.02 -14.28
N PRO A 61 1.75 -5.75 -15.34
CA PRO A 61 2.61 -6.92 -15.15
C PRO A 61 3.90 -6.61 -14.37
N HIS A 62 4.46 -5.42 -14.55
CA HIS A 62 5.66 -4.99 -13.84
C HIS A 62 5.38 -4.75 -12.34
N GLN A 63 4.24 -4.17 -12.01
CA GLN A 63 3.82 -3.97 -10.63
C GLN A 63 3.57 -5.31 -9.94
N ILE A 64 2.94 -6.25 -10.63
CA ILE A 64 2.72 -7.61 -10.13
C ILE A 64 4.08 -8.28 -9.87
N ALA A 65 5.00 -8.22 -10.84
CA ALA A 65 6.32 -8.82 -10.71
C ALA A 65 7.10 -8.24 -9.53
N PHE A 66 7.03 -6.94 -9.33
CA PHE A 66 7.68 -6.29 -8.18
C PHE A 66 7.20 -6.88 -6.86
N HIS A 67 5.89 -6.97 -6.67
CA HIS A 67 5.32 -7.46 -5.42
C HIS A 67 5.54 -8.97 -5.22
N VAL A 68 5.61 -9.74 -6.31
CA VAL A 68 5.97 -11.16 -6.24
C VAL A 68 7.40 -11.33 -5.74
N ARG A 69 8.33 -10.50 -6.23
CA ARG A 69 9.73 -10.54 -5.80
C ARG A 69 9.95 -9.96 -4.41
N HIS A 70 9.07 -9.08 -3.95
CA HIS A 70 9.17 -8.42 -2.66
C HIS A 70 7.88 -8.63 -1.87
N PRO A 71 7.64 -9.87 -1.38
CA PRO A 71 6.34 -10.21 -0.79
C PRO A 71 6.12 -9.63 0.61
N MET A 72 7.18 -9.14 1.25
CA MET A 72 7.12 -8.57 2.59
C MET A 72 7.56 -7.10 2.55
N SER A 73 7.08 -6.32 3.49
CA SER A 73 7.43 -4.89 3.62
C SER A 73 7.01 -4.05 2.40
N THR A 74 6.13 -4.59 1.59
CA THR A 74 5.53 -3.89 0.45
C THR A 74 4.02 -4.00 0.57
N PHE A 75 3.34 -2.88 0.31
CA PHE A 75 1.89 -2.81 0.51
C PHE A 75 1.21 -2.20 -0.71
N ILE A 76 -0.02 -2.62 -0.93
CA ILE A 76 -0.90 -2.04 -1.94
C ILE A 76 -2.08 -1.45 -1.19
N LEU A 77 -2.22 -0.14 -1.28
CA LEU A 77 -3.27 0.61 -0.59
C LEU A 77 -4.31 1.04 -1.60
N VAL A 78 -5.52 0.54 -1.44
CA VAL A 78 -6.60 0.75 -2.40
C VAL A 78 -7.70 1.59 -1.77
N LYS A 79 -7.98 2.73 -2.41
CA LYS A 79 -9.16 3.51 -2.08
C LYS A 79 -10.34 2.91 -2.84
N ASP A 80 -11.25 2.27 -2.10
CA ASP A 80 -12.48 1.71 -2.63
C ASP A 80 -13.55 2.80 -2.63
N VAL A 81 -13.73 3.44 -3.78
CA VAL A 81 -14.66 4.57 -3.90
C VAL A 81 -16.10 4.13 -3.70
N LYS A 82 -16.46 2.96 -4.25
CA LYS A 82 -17.85 2.47 -4.21
C LYS A 82 -18.35 2.23 -2.78
N LYS A 83 -17.49 1.69 -1.91
CA LYS A 83 -17.85 1.39 -0.52
C LYS A 83 -17.26 2.38 0.47
N SER A 84 -16.64 3.46 -0.01
CA SER A 84 -16.02 4.51 0.80
C SER A 84 -15.09 3.93 1.88
N ARG A 85 -14.19 3.04 1.49
CA ARG A 85 -13.27 2.42 2.43
C ARG A 85 -11.86 2.38 1.89
N LEU A 86 -10.90 2.24 2.80
CA LEU A 86 -9.49 2.09 2.50
C LEU A 86 -9.07 0.66 2.82
N CYS A 87 -8.55 -0.05 1.83
CA CYS A 87 -8.14 -1.44 1.99
C CYS A 87 -6.63 -1.56 1.77
N MET A 88 -5.96 -2.26 2.68
CA MET A 88 -4.52 -2.48 2.56
C MET A 88 -4.22 -3.96 2.38
N TYR A 89 -3.38 -4.25 1.40
CA TYR A 89 -2.91 -5.60 1.08
C TYR A 89 -1.40 -5.62 1.16
N VAL A 90 -0.83 -6.77 1.52
CA VAL A 90 0.62 -6.96 1.53
C VAL A 90 1.07 -7.56 0.19
N GLY A 91 2.33 -7.34 -0.18
CA GLY A 91 2.86 -7.77 -1.47
C GLY A 91 2.59 -9.24 -1.82
N ARG A 92 2.68 -10.15 -0.85
CA ARG A 92 2.40 -11.58 -1.10
C ARG A 92 0.97 -11.86 -1.56
N GLN A 93 0.04 -10.93 -1.36
CA GLN A 93 -1.35 -11.07 -1.79
C GLN A 93 -1.61 -10.58 -3.21
N VAL A 94 -0.58 -10.10 -3.91
CA VAL A 94 -0.75 -9.39 -5.18
C VAL A 94 -1.48 -10.21 -6.23
N LYS A 95 -1.16 -11.49 -6.37
CA LYS A 95 -1.81 -12.35 -7.37
C LYS A 95 -3.28 -12.58 -7.04
N ASP A 96 -3.60 -12.83 -5.79
CA ASP A 96 -4.97 -13.01 -5.34
C ASP A 96 -5.77 -11.71 -5.45
N LEU A 97 -5.12 -10.59 -5.17
CA LEU A 97 -5.76 -9.27 -5.30
C LEU A 97 -6.16 -8.99 -6.76
N VAL A 98 -5.29 -9.30 -7.70
CA VAL A 98 -5.59 -9.12 -9.13
C VAL A 98 -6.71 -10.08 -9.56
N ALA A 99 -6.69 -11.32 -9.07
CA ALA A 99 -7.69 -12.34 -9.42
C ALA A 99 -9.06 -12.06 -8.81
N CYS A 100 -9.10 -11.69 -7.54
CA CYS A 100 -10.35 -11.56 -6.76
C CYS A 100 -10.81 -10.11 -6.60
N GLY A 101 -9.94 -9.14 -6.80
CA GLY A 101 -10.24 -7.75 -6.55
C GLY A 101 -10.50 -7.48 -5.07
N LEU A 102 -11.35 -6.50 -4.80
CA LEU A 102 -11.66 -6.07 -3.44
C LEU A 102 -12.52 -7.05 -2.64
N SER A 103 -12.91 -8.18 -3.22
CA SER A 103 -13.50 -9.28 -2.47
C SER A 103 -12.46 -10.05 -1.65
N LEU A 104 -11.16 -9.92 -2.01
CA LEU A 104 -10.09 -10.46 -1.18
C LEU A 104 -10.04 -9.70 0.14
N GLU A 105 -9.89 -10.43 1.25
CA GLU A 105 -9.80 -9.80 2.56
C GLU A 105 -8.47 -9.05 2.72
N PRO A 106 -8.51 -7.75 3.05
CA PRO A 106 -7.29 -6.97 3.28
C PRO A 106 -6.65 -7.29 4.63
N VAL A 107 -5.38 -6.97 4.80
CA VAL A 107 -4.70 -7.10 6.10
C VAL A 107 -5.15 -6.00 7.06
N ALA A 108 -5.59 -4.87 6.53
CA ALA A 108 -6.16 -3.78 7.32
C ALA A 108 -7.22 -3.06 6.49
N CYS A 109 -8.26 -2.60 7.15
CA CYS A 109 -9.35 -1.87 6.51
C CYS A 109 -9.69 -0.62 7.31
N GLY A 110 -9.84 0.50 6.60
CA GLY A 110 -10.06 1.80 7.20
C GLY A 110 -8.76 2.56 7.47
N LEU A 111 -8.86 3.89 7.51
CA LEU A 111 -7.69 4.75 7.65
C LEU A 111 -6.93 4.48 8.97
N VAL A 112 -7.64 4.36 10.08
CA VAL A 112 -7.01 4.18 11.39
C VAL A 112 -6.23 2.86 11.43
N ASP A 113 -6.85 1.76 10.99
CA ASP A 113 -6.20 0.44 11.02
C ASP A 113 -5.02 0.38 10.06
N CYS A 114 -5.15 0.94 8.87
CA CYS A 114 -4.05 0.98 7.91
C CYS A 114 -2.89 1.82 8.45
N ARG A 115 -3.17 2.98 9.02
CA ARG A 115 -2.17 3.84 9.62
C ARG A 115 -1.44 3.15 10.77
N LEU A 116 -2.18 2.52 11.69
CA LEU A 116 -1.60 1.83 12.84
C LEU A 116 -0.75 0.64 12.40
N TRP A 117 -1.17 -0.07 11.36
CA TRP A 117 -0.38 -1.17 10.80
C TRP A 117 0.99 -0.68 10.34
N LEU A 118 1.01 0.39 9.55
CA LEU A 118 2.26 0.94 9.01
C LEU A 118 3.14 1.55 10.12
N GLU A 119 2.53 2.19 11.11
CA GLU A 119 3.27 2.77 12.23
C GLU A 119 3.90 1.69 13.12
N SER A 120 3.30 0.50 13.19
CA SER A 120 3.76 -0.59 14.06
C SER A 120 4.84 -1.48 13.44
N LEU A 121 5.09 -1.37 12.13
CA LEU A 121 6.11 -2.19 11.47
C LEU A 121 7.47 -2.00 12.15
N GLY A 122 8.16 -3.12 12.38
CA GLY A 122 9.47 -3.09 13.00
C GLY A 122 9.45 -2.82 14.50
N SER A 123 8.28 -2.80 15.15
CA SER A 123 8.19 -2.63 16.60
C SER A 123 8.71 -3.89 17.33
N ASP A 124 9.13 -3.72 18.59
CA ASP A 124 9.61 -4.82 19.40
C ASP A 124 8.55 -5.90 19.60
N GLU A 125 7.28 -5.50 19.70
CA GLU A 125 6.17 -6.43 19.83
C GLU A 125 6.04 -7.36 18.61
N VAL A 126 6.24 -6.80 17.41
CA VAL A 126 6.22 -7.59 16.17
C VAL A 126 7.41 -8.54 16.12
N ILE A 127 8.59 -8.07 16.54
CA ILE A 127 9.80 -8.89 16.56
C ILE A 127 9.65 -10.06 17.55
N GLU A 128 9.12 -9.79 18.74
CA GLU A 128 8.92 -10.82 19.77
C GLU A 128 7.90 -11.87 19.35
N SER A 129 6.88 -11.48 18.62
CA SER A 129 5.85 -12.40 18.14
C SER A 129 6.27 -13.21 16.91
N ALA A 130 7.34 -12.82 16.28
CA ALA A 130 7.86 -13.52 15.12
C ALA A 130 8.72 -14.69 15.54
#